data_9c64d41be00cf2f8b8b6926087fc02fd
#
_entry.id   9c64d41be00cf2f8b8b6926087fc02fd
#
_cell.length_a   1.000
_cell.length_b   1.000
_cell.length_c   1.000
_cell.angle_alpha   90.00
_cell.angle_beta   90.00
_cell.angle_gamma   90.00
#
_symmetry.space_group_name_H-M   'P 1'
#
loop_
_entity.id
_entity.type
_entity.pdbx_description
1 polymer ?
#
loop_
_entity_poly.entity_id
_entity_poly.type
_entity_poly.pdbx_seq_one_letter_code
_entity_poly.pdbx_strand_id
1 'polypeptide(L)'
;TSVTKKLNTAAKRMGFDKVFDTNFTADLTIMEEGTELLLRLKSVLVDKNKKVKLPQITSCSPGWVKYCEHFYPEYIDHLSSAKSPQQMFGAVIKTWYAQREKLDPKNIVSVALMPCTAKKFELQRPEMKDSGQQDVDYGLTTREMAKMIKKCGLDLPNLPKADFDNPLGIGSGAGLVFGATGGVMEAALRTAYEIVTGEPVPFKNLNITSVRGMEGIREAVIPIKKTTKAWKFLKGAKLKVLVAHGTANAKIVMDKLKAGELSDYHFIEIMGCPGGCLGGGGQPIPTSPEIRMARAKAIYKEDAGLEIRKSH
;
A
#
# COMPACT_ATOMS: atom_id res chain seq x y z
N THR A 1 -15.30 -17.27 -0.08
CA THR A 1 -16.20 -16.45 -0.91
C THR A 1 -15.87 -14.99 -0.70
N SER A 2 -15.56 -14.25 -1.78
CA SER A 2 -15.35 -12.81 -1.70
C SER A 2 -16.66 -12.11 -1.31
N VAL A 3 -16.60 -11.23 -0.31
CA VAL A 3 -17.75 -10.42 0.14
C VAL A 3 -17.65 -8.97 -0.31
N THR A 4 -16.64 -8.62 -1.11
CA THR A 4 -16.30 -7.25 -1.52
C THR A 4 -17.51 -6.49 -2.06
N LYS A 5 -18.18 -7.01 -3.10
CA LYS A 5 -19.37 -6.39 -3.70
C LYS A 5 -20.61 -6.38 -2.77
N LYS A 6 -20.70 -7.33 -1.82
CA LYS A 6 -21.76 -7.34 -0.80
C LYS A 6 -21.51 -6.30 0.29
N LEU A 7 -20.23 -6.05 0.60
CA LEU A 7 -19.84 -5.00 1.53
C LEU A 7 -20.23 -3.61 1.00
N ASN A 8 -20.06 -3.38 -0.31
CA ASN A 8 -20.55 -2.16 -0.96
C ASN A 8 -22.06 -1.98 -0.75
N THR A 9 -22.85 -3.02 -1.05
CA THR A 9 -24.30 -2.98 -0.81
C THR A 9 -24.64 -2.70 0.65
N ALA A 10 -23.91 -3.31 1.61
CA ALA A 10 -24.12 -3.06 3.02
C ALA A 10 -23.86 -1.59 3.38
N ALA A 11 -22.75 -1.02 2.91
CA ALA A 11 -22.42 0.39 3.13
C ALA A 11 -23.49 1.32 2.58
N LYS A 12 -23.92 1.10 1.33
CA LYS A 12 -25.02 1.89 0.71
C LYS A 12 -26.31 1.82 1.54
N ARG A 13 -26.68 0.64 2.03
CA ARG A 13 -27.88 0.47 2.87
C ARG A 13 -27.74 1.09 4.28
N MET A 14 -26.53 1.30 4.75
CA MET A 14 -26.24 2.02 6.00
C MET A 14 -26.22 3.55 5.82
N GLY A 15 -26.46 4.06 4.61
CA GLY A 15 -26.56 5.50 4.33
C GLY A 15 -25.29 6.14 3.82
N PHE A 16 -24.28 5.39 3.39
CA PHE A 16 -23.13 5.96 2.70
C PHE A 16 -23.53 6.36 1.27
N ASP A 17 -23.38 7.64 0.93
CA ASP A 17 -23.74 8.18 -0.40
C ASP A 17 -22.88 7.59 -1.52
N LYS A 18 -21.58 7.44 -1.24
CA LYS A 18 -20.59 6.88 -2.15
C LYS A 18 -19.71 5.87 -1.44
N VAL A 19 -19.32 4.82 -2.17
CA VAL A 19 -18.43 3.76 -1.66
C VAL A 19 -17.37 3.48 -2.72
N PHE A 20 -16.13 3.79 -2.40
CA PHE A 20 -14.98 3.69 -3.29
C PHE A 20 -14.07 2.53 -2.90
N ASP A 21 -13.35 1.97 -3.87
CA ASP A 21 -12.36 0.92 -3.63
C ASP A 21 -10.98 1.52 -3.37
N THR A 22 -10.43 1.27 -2.18
CA THR A 22 -9.09 1.74 -1.81
C THR A 22 -7.97 1.14 -2.67
N ASN A 23 -8.21 0.06 -3.40
CA ASN A 23 -7.24 -0.48 -4.35
C ASN A 23 -6.83 0.55 -5.41
N PHE A 24 -7.74 1.45 -5.80
CA PHE A 24 -7.41 2.56 -6.70
C PHE A 24 -6.30 3.45 -6.14
N THR A 25 -6.39 3.85 -4.87
CA THR A 25 -5.36 4.71 -4.26
C THR A 25 -4.14 3.93 -3.79
N ALA A 26 -4.23 2.61 -3.67
CA ALA A 26 -3.04 1.78 -3.56
C ALA A 26 -2.22 1.83 -4.85
N ASP A 27 -2.87 1.80 -6.01
CA ASP A 27 -2.20 2.04 -7.30
C ASP A 27 -1.60 3.44 -7.39
N LEU A 28 -2.33 4.47 -6.96
CA LEU A 28 -1.83 5.85 -6.90
C LEU A 28 -0.59 5.94 -5.99
N THR A 29 -0.63 5.32 -4.81
CA THR A 29 0.54 5.28 -3.92
C THR A 29 1.74 4.62 -4.60
N ILE A 30 1.54 3.54 -5.35
CA ILE A 30 2.62 2.88 -6.10
C ILE A 30 3.18 3.77 -7.21
N MET A 31 2.33 4.51 -7.91
CA MET A 31 2.79 5.45 -8.94
C MET A 31 3.67 6.55 -8.34
N GLU A 32 3.27 7.12 -7.22
CA GLU A 32 4.03 8.16 -6.50
C GLU A 32 5.31 7.58 -5.86
N GLU A 33 5.20 6.50 -5.08
CA GLU A 33 6.32 5.90 -4.36
C GLU A 33 7.36 5.29 -5.31
N GLY A 34 6.89 4.65 -6.40
CA GLY A 34 7.75 4.11 -7.45
C GLY A 34 8.47 5.22 -8.23
N THR A 35 7.79 6.32 -8.53
CA THR A 35 8.39 7.49 -9.16
C THR A 35 9.43 8.14 -8.24
N GLU A 36 9.12 8.30 -6.96
CA GLU A 36 10.07 8.79 -5.96
C GLU A 36 11.32 7.91 -5.92
N LEU A 37 11.17 6.58 -5.88
CA LEU A 37 12.30 5.65 -5.91
C LEU A 37 13.19 5.87 -7.13
N LEU A 38 12.60 5.98 -8.33
CA LEU A 38 13.33 6.18 -9.56
C LEU A 38 14.08 7.52 -9.58
N LEU A 39 13.45 8.59 -9.05
CA LEU A 39 14.08 9.90 -8.90
C LEU A 39 15.21 9.89 -7.85
N ARG A 40 15.04 9.19 -6.73
CA ARG A 40 16.12 9.01 -5.73
C ARG A 40 17.30 8.26 -6.34
N LEU A 41 17.06 7.18 -7.08
CA LEU A 41 18.10 6.44 -7.79
C LEU A 41 18.87 7.33 -8.79
N LYS A 42 18.17 8.14 -9.60
CA LYS A 42 18.78 9.08 -10.51
C LYS A 42 19.64 10.10 -9.76
N SER A 43 19.08 10.70 -8.72
CA SER A 43 19.76 11.72 -7.91
C SER A 43 21.04 11.19 -7.28
N VAL A 44 21.02 9.95 -6.75
CA VAL A 44 22.21 9.35 -6.13
C VAL A 44 23.21 8.85 -7.17
N LEU A 45 22.76 8.12 -8.19
CA LEU A 45 23.65 7.43 -9.13
C LEU A 45 24.20 8.36 -10.22
N VAL A 46 23.41 9.33 -10.69
CA VAL A 46 23.77 10.25 -11.77
C VAL A 46 24.26 11.58 -11.22
N ASP A 47 23.41 12.24 -10.41
CA ASP A 47 23.65 13.60 -9.92
C ASP A 47 24.61 13.63 -8.71
N LYS A 48 24.96 12.44 -8.14
CA LYS A 48 25.84 12.26 -6.97
C LYS A 48 25.39 13.06 -5.74
N ASN A 49 24.09 13.24 -5.59
CA ASN A 49 23.49 14.01 -4.51
C ASN A 49 23.54 13.24 -3.19
N LYS A 50 24.41 13.63 -2.29
CA LYS A 50 24.60 13.00 -0.97
C LYS A 50 23.47 13.28 0.04
N LYS A 51 22.57 14.24 -0.26
CA LYS A 51 21.44 14.57 0.62
C LYS A 51 20.30 13.58 0.45
N VAL A 52 20.16 12.96 -0.72
CA VAL A 52 19.13 11.94 -0.97
C VAL A 52 19.56 10.62 -0.37
N LYS A 53 18.66 9.97 0.36
CA LYS A 53 18.93 8.73 1.09
C LYS A 53 18.43 7.52 0.31
N LEU A 54 19.26 6.47 0.30
CA LEU A 54 18.92 5.10 -0.11
C LEU A 54 19.39 4.13 1.00
N PRO A 55 18.69 2.99 1.18
CA PRO A 55 17.46 2.57 0.49
C PRO A 55 16.29 3.48 0.83
N GLN A 56 15.33 3.61 -0.12
CA GLN A 56 14.01 4.14 0.20
C GLN A 56 13.24 3.09 0.99
N ILE A 57 12.51 3.50 2.03
CA ILE A 57 11.72 2.60 2.87
C ILE A 57 10.24 3.00 2.77
N THR A 58 9.34 2.03 2.63
CA THR A 58 7.91 2.30 2.54
C THR A 58 7.34 3.00 3.77
N SER A 59 6.35 3.88 3.59
CA SER A 59 5.74 4.69 4.66
C SER A 59 4.23 4.45 4.85
N CYS A 60 3.63 3.53 4.10
CA CYS A 60 2.18 3.28 4.15
C CYS A 60 1.69 2.54 5.41
N SER A 61 2.59 1.99 6.23
CA SER A 61 2.27 1.28 7.47
C SER A 61 2.46 2.18 8.70
N PRO A 62 1.39 2.77 9.28
CA PRO A 62 1.52 3.76 10.35
C PRO A 62 2.13 3.21 11.64
N GLY A 63 1.97 1.93 11.92
CA GLY A 63 2.65 1.28 13.05
C GLY A 63 4.17 1.18 12.85
N TRP A 64 4.61 0.97 11.62
CA TRP A 64 6.02 1.02 11.25
C TRP A 64 6.56 2.46 11.32
N VAL A 65 5.87 3.42 10.71
CA VAL A 65 6.29 4.83 10.73
C VAL A 65 6.48 5.30 12.17
N LYS A 66 5.49 5.04 13.03
CA LYS A 66 5.57 5.40 14.46
C LYS A 66 6.73 4.72 15.17
N TYR A 67 7.01 3.45 14.86
CA TYR A 67 8.16 2.73 15.39
C TYR A 67 9.49 3.37 14.93
N CYS A 68 9.60 3.74 13.65
CA CYS A 68 10.77 4.43 13.11
C CYS A 68 10.98 5.77 13.79
N GLU A 69 9.95 6.58 13.94
CA GLU A 69 10.02 7.89 14.63
C GLU A 69 10.55 7.80 16.06
N HIS A 70 10.22 6.72 16.78
CA HIS A 70 10.64 6.55 18.16
C HIS A 70 12.03 5.92 18.33
N PHE A 71 12.37 4.95 17.51
CA PHE A 71 13.56 4.12 17.72
C PHE A 71 14.68 4.37 16.70
N TYR A 72 14.34 4.96 15.55
CA TYR A 72 15.27 5.21 14.45
C TYR A 72 15.01 6.58 13.78
N PRO A 73 14.90 7.67 14.55
CA PRO A 73 14.55 9.00 14.01
C PRO A 73 15.54 9.48 12.95
N GLU A 74 16.80 9.05 13.02
CA GLU A 74 17.83 9.36 12.03
C GLU A 74 17.59 8.76 10.63
N TYR A 75 16.62 7.84 10.50
CA TYR A 75 16.24 7.19 9.25
C TYR A 75 14.92 7.72 8.66
N ILE A 76 14.33 8.76 9.21
CA ILE A 76 13.08 9.36 8.69
C ILE A 76 13.27 9.79 7.23
N ASP A 77 14.42 10.35 6.85
CA ASP A 77 14.73 10.75 5.47
C ASP A 77 14.79 9.57 4.47
N HIS A 78 14.88 8.34 4.96
CA HIS A 78 14.77 7.13 4.14
C HIS A 78 13.32 6.75 3.82
N LEU A 79 12.36 7.20 4.63
CA LEU A 79 10.95 6.91 4.38
C LEU A 79 10.50 7.55 3.08
N SER A 80 9.60 6.87 2.37
CA SER A 80 8.89 7.46 1.25
C SER A 80 8.05 8.65 1.71
N SER A 81 8.02 9.71 0.91
CA SER A 81 7.16 10.87 1.14
C SER A 81 5.71 10.63 0.72
N ALA A 82 5.44 9.52 0.03
CA ALA A 82 4.10 9.17 -0.42
C ALA A 82 3.15 8.89 0.76
N LYS A 83 1.96 9.47 0.71
CA LYS A 83 0.89 9.14 1.66
C LYS A 83 0.44 7.68 1.49
N SER A 84 -0.08 7.10 2.57
CA SER A 84 -0.72 5.79 2.47
C SER A 84 -1.98 5.84 1.59
N PRO A 85 -2.43 4.70 1.02
CA PRO A 85 -3.64 4.65 0.20
C PRO A 85 -4.86 5.28 0.88
N GLN A 86 -5.02 5.09 2.20
CA GLN A 86 -6.07 5.73 2.97
C GLN A 86 -6.01 7.25 2.87
N GLN A 87 -4.85 7.84 3.12
CA GLN A 87 -4.66 9.29 3.12
C GLN A 87 -4.67 9.88 1.71
N MET A 88 -4.14 9.15 0.73
CA MET A 88 -4.26 9.52 -0.68
C MET A 88 -5.72 9.65 -1.08
N PHE A 89 -6.56 8.68 -0.67
CA PHE A 89 -7.98 8.73 -1.02
C PHE A 89 -8.70 9.90 -0.35
N GLY A 90 -8.42 10.14 0.93
CA GLY A 90 -9.02 11.27 1.65
C GLY A 90 -8.70 12.61 0.98
N ALA A 91 -7.42 12.84 0.67
CA ALA A 91 -6.98 14.05 -0.03
C ALA A 91 -7.66 14.19 -1.39
N VAL A 92 -7.67 13.13 -2.21
CA VAL A 92 -8.28 13.13 -3.55
C VAL A 92 -9.80 13.36 -3.49
N ILE A 93 -10.51 12.77 -2.53
CA ILE A 93 -11.96 12.98 -2.36
C ILE A 93 -12.26 14.44 -2.04
N LYS A 94 -11.51 15.03 -1.10
CA LYS A 94 -11.76 16.43 -0.65
C LYS A 94 -11.15 17.50 -1.55
N THR A 95 -10.42 17.11 -2.60
CA THR A 95 -9.89 18.05 -3.60
C THR A 95 -10.51 17.81 -4.96
N TRP A 96 -9.93 16.91 -5.74
CA TRP A 96 -10.31 16.66 -7.11
C TRP A 96 -11.77 16.17 -7.27
N TYR A 97 -12.19 15.19 -6.45
CA TYR A 97 -13.56 14.67 -6.51
C TYR A 97 -14.59 15.75 -6.10
N ALA A 98 -14.32 16.48 -5.00
CA ALA A 98 -15.17 17.57 -4.57
C ALA A 98 -15.34 18.65 -5.67
N GLN A 99 -14.25 19.04 -6.33
CA GLN A 99 -14.28 19.99 -7.44
C GLN A 99 -15.09 19.46 -8.63
N ARG A 100 -14.85 18.22 -9.02
CA ARG A 100 -15.55 17.58 -10.13
C ARG A 100 -17.05 17.48 -9.91
N GLU A 101 -17.48 17.09 -8.73
CA GLU A 101 -18.87 16.92 -8.36
C GLU A 101 -19.51 18.24 -7.87
N LYS A 102 -18.76 19.34 -7.85
CA LYS A 102 -19.20 20.67 -7.37
C LYS A 102 -19.69 20.63 -5.92
N LEU A 103 -19.02 19.88 -5.08
CA LEU A 103 -19.28 19.75 -3.64
C LEU A 103 -18.36 20.66 -2.85
N ASP A 104 -18.85 21.24 -1.73
CA ASP A 104 -17.97 21.87 -0.76
C ASP A 104 -17.25 20.78 0.03
N PRO A 105 -15.89 20.76 0.04
CA PRO A 105 -15.12 19.78 0.81
C PRO A 105 -15.49 19.71 2.30
N LYS A 106 -15.97 20.81 2.89
CA LYS A 106 -16.43 20.87 4.29
C LYS A 106 -17.66 20.01 4.56
N ASN A 107 -18.46 19.76 3.54
CA ASN A 107 -19.67 18.93 3.63
C ASN A 107 -19.40 17.46 3.32
N ILE A 108 -18.15 17.08 3.01
CA ILE A 108 -17.77 15.71 2.74
C ILE A 108 -17.22 15.06 4.02
N VAL A 109 -17.91 14.00 4.47
CA VAL A 109 -17.42 13.13 5.55
C VAL A 109 -16.78 11.90 4.93
N SER A 110 -15.46 11.83 5.01
CA SER A 110 -14.67 10.70 4.51
C SER A 110 -14.47 9.63 5.60
N VAL A 111 -14.90 8.40 5.33
CA VAL A 111 -14.80 7.28 6.27
C VAL A 111 -13.95 6.17 5.65
N ALA A 112 -12.81 5.87 6.26
CA ALA A 112 -11.95 4.77 5.82
C ALA A 112 -12.30 3.47 6.52
N LEU A 113 -12.41 2.38 5.76
CA LEU A 113 -12.55 1.02 6.28
C LEU A 113 -11.24 0.27 6.08
N MET A 114 -10.52 0.00 7.18
CA MET A 114 -9.18 -0.58 7.14
C MET A 114 -9.04 -1.77 8.11
N PRO A 115 -8.27 -2.81 7.77
CA PRO A 115 -7.98 -3.92 8.68
C PRO A 115 -6.95 -3.56 9.75
N CYS A 116 -6.86 -2.30 10.15
CA CYS A 116 -5.76 -1.73 10.92
C CYS A 116 -6.30 -0.78 12.00
N THR A 117 -5.80 -0.91 13.23
CA THR A 117 -6.11 0.04 14.32
C THR A 117 -5.23 1.29 14.26
N ALA A 118 -3.98 1.15 13.82
CA ALA A 118 -3.04 2.28 13.72
C ALA A 118 -3.45 3.30 12.63
N LYS A 119 -4.29 2.92 11.67
CA LYS A 119 -4.87 3.84 10.69
C LYS A 119 -5.76 4.91 11.33
N LYS A 120 -6.35 4.63 12.49
CA LYS A 120 -7.08 5.64 13.28
C LYS A 120 -6.16 6.70 13.87
N PHE A 121 -4.93 6.33 14.21
CA PHE A 121 -3.91 7.29 14.63
C PHE A 121 -3.39 8.09 13.45
N GLU A 122 -3.12 7.42 12.32
CA GLU A 122 -2.61 8.08 11.11
C GLU A 122 -3.51 9.23 10.65
N LEU A 123 -4.82 9.01 10.61
CA LEU A 123 -5.76 10.05 10.15
C LEU A 123 -5.79 11.30 11.04
N GLN A 124 -5.36 11.20 12.32
CA GLN A 124 -5.32 12.30 13.27
C GLN A 124 -4.00 13.10 13.24
N ARG A 125 -3.01 12.66 12.46
CA ARG A 125 -1.73 13.35 12.36
C ARG A 125 -1.93 14.75 11.74
N PRO A 126 -1.21 15.77 12.26
CA PRO A 126 -1.42 17.15 11.82
C PRO A 126 -1.10 17.38 10.34
N GLU A 127 -0.20 16.58 9.76
CA GLU A 127 0.18 16.65 8.35
C GLU A 127 -0.84 15.99 7.40
N MET A 128 -1.89 15.33 7.91
CA MET A 128 -2.91 14.66 7.09
C MET A 128 -4.10 15.61 6.78
N LYS A 129 -3.78 16.80 6.24
CA LYS A 129 -4.71 17.88 5.92
C LYS A 129 -4.38 18.60 4.61
N ASP A 130 -3.82 17.89 3.63
CA ASP A 130 -3.40 18.51 2.37
C ASP A 130 -4.57 19.03 1.53
N SER A 131 -5.77 18.52 1.76
CA SER A 131 -7.01 19.09 1.19
C SER A 131 -7.43 20.45 1.78
N GLY A 132 -6.71 20.96 2.79
CA GLY A 132 -7.12 22.11 3.58
C GLY A 132 -8.16 21.78 4.67
N GLN A 133 -8.56 20.52 4.75
CA GLN A 133 -9.44 19.92 5.76
C GLN A 133 -8.78 18.65 6.30
N GLN A 134 -9.36 18.02 7.34
CA GLN A 134 -8.98 16.66 7.69
C GLN A 134 -9.25 15.76 6.48
N ASP A 135 -8.21 15.12 5.92
CA ASP A 135 -8.34 14.33 4.67
C ASP A 135 -9.28 13.13 4.88
N VAL A 136 -9.15 12.42 6.00
CA VAL A 136 -10.04 11.34 6.41
C VAL A 136 -10.61 11.64 7.79
N ASP A 137 -11.94 11.72 7.90
CA ASP A 137 -12.61 12.13 9.13
C ASP A 137 -12.72 10.98 10.15
N TYR A 138 -13.06 9.77 9.68
CA TYR A 138 -13.26 8.60 10.52
C TYR A 138 -12.58 7.36 9.96
N GLY A 139 -12.08 6.52 10.86
CA GLY A 139 -11.51 5.22 10.54
C GLY A 139 -12.28 4.08 11.21
N LEU A 140 -12.76 3.14 10.43
CA LEU A 140 -13.39 1.92 10.91
C LEU A 140 -12.48 0.72 10.67
N THR A 141 -12.38 -0.16 11.64
CA THR A 141 -11.77 -1.46 11.46
C THR A 141 -12.74 -2.43 10.79
N THR A 142 -12.23 -3.50 10.20
CA THR A 142 -13.06 -4.59 9.66
C THR A 142 -14.04 -5.14 10.71
N ARG A 143 -13.61 -5.24 11.98
CA ARG A 143 -14.48 -5.69 13.08
C ARG A 143 -15.58 -4.70 13.42
N GLU A 144 -15.27 -3.40 13.40
CA GLU A 144 -16.28 -2.35 13.68
C GLU A 144 -17.32 -2.29 12.57
N MET A 145 -16.89 -2.40 11.32
CA MET A 145 -17.82 -2.49 10.19
C MET A 145 -18.75 -3.70 10.29
N ALA A 146 -18.21 -4.87 10.67
CA ALA A 146 -19.01 -6.06 10.89
C ALA A 146 -20.05 -5.87 12.01
N LYS A 147 -19.67 -5.15 13.10
CA LYS A 147 -20.61 -4.79 14.18
C LYS A 147 -21.70 -3.83 13.69
N MET A 148 -21.34 -2.83 12.88
CA MET A 148 -22.31 -1.88 12.30
C MET A 148 -23.32 -2.62 11.42
N ILE A 149 -22.85 -3.47 10.50
CA ILE A 149 -23.71 -4.29 9.62
C ILE A 149 -24.72 -5.09 10.46
N LYS A 150 -24.27 -5.75 11.53
CA LYS A 150 -25.15 -6.51 12.44
C LYS A 150 -26.16 -5.61 13.17
N LYS A 151 -25.72 -4.46 13.67
CA LYS A 151 -26.60 -3.50 14.35
C LYS A 151 -27.69 -2.94 13.45
N CYS A 152 -27.38 -2.77 12.16
CA CYS A 152 -28.35 -2.34 11.16
C CYS A 152 -29.26 -3.48 10.66
N GLY A 153 -29.19 -4.68 11.25
CA GLY A 153 -30.03 -5.82 10.86
C GLY A 153 -29.73 -6.36 9.46
N LEU A 154 -28.55 -6.08 8.89
CA LEU A 154 -28.21 -6.51 7.55
C LEU A 154 -27.60 -7.92 7.54
N ASP A 155 -28.16 -8.80 6.73
CA ASP A 155 -27.66 -10.15 6.49
C ASP A 155 -26.63 -10.13 5.33
N LEU A 156 -25.37 -9.81 5.66
CA LEU A 156 -24.28 -9.66 4.69
C LEU A 156 -24.13 -10.85 3.72
N PRO A 157 -24.23 -12.13 4.17
CA PRO A 157 -24.14 -13.28 3.28
C PRO A 157 -25.17 -13.28 2.16
N ASN A 158 -26.37 -12.76 2.41
CA ASN A 158 -27.50 -12.77 1.46
C ASN A 158 -27.75 -11.44 0.77
N LEU A 159 -26.93 -10.41 1.00
CA LEU A 159 -27.02 -9.17 0.25
C LEU A 159 -26.68 -9.37 -1.24
N PRO A 160 -27.36 -8.64 -2.13
CA PRO A 160 -26.99 -8.61 -3.54
C PRO A 160 -25.59 -8.01 -3.70
N LYS A 161 -24.91 -8.33 -4.80
CA LYS A 161 -23.63 -7.73 -5.17
C LYS A 161 -23.88 -6.40 -5.86
N ALA A 162 -23.12 -5.37 -5.52
CA ALA A 162 -23.08 -4.09 -6.22
C ALA A 162 -21.63 -3.65 -6.46
N ASP A 163 -21.39 -3.01 -7.59
CA ASP A 163 -20.09 -2.46 -7.92
C ASP A 163 -19.83 -1.17 -7.15
N PHE A 164 -18.56 -0.86 -6.91
CA PHE A 164 -18.13 0.38 -6.28
C PHE A 164 -18.43 1.59 -7.18
N ASP A 165 -18.56 2.75 -6.56
CA ASP A 165 -18.49 4.01 -7.28
C ASP A 165 -17.05 4.22 -7.76
N ASN A 166 -16.85 4.51 -9.04
CA ASN A 166 -15.52 4.63 -9.66
C ASN A 166 -15.32 6.04 -10.25
N PRO A 167 -15.08 7.05 -9.41
CA PRO A 167 -14.96 8.42 -9.90
C PRO A 167 -13.67 8.67 -10.68
N LEU A 168 -12.62 7.88 -10.40
CA LEU A 168 -11.25 8.05 -10.91
C LEU A 168 -10.75 6.85 -11.71
N GLY A 169 -11.54 5.78 -11.80
CA GLY A 169 -11.13 4.51 -12.42
C GLY A 169 -11.21 3.33 -11.47
N ILE A 170 -10.70 2.20 -11.90
CA ILE A 170 -10.70 0.94 -11.16
C ILE A 170 -9.31 0.62 -10.61
N GLY A 171 -9.25 -0.01 -9.44
CA GLY A 171 -7.99 -0.53 -8.89
C GLY A 171 -7.51 -1.76 -9.64
N SER A 172 -6.20 -1.95 -9.68
CA SER A 172 -5.54 -3.08 -10.32
C SER A 172 -5.25 -4.24 -9.35
N GLY A 173 -4.76 -5.36 -9.90
CA GLY A 173 -4.21 -6.45 -9.09
C GLY A 173 -3.01 -6.02 -8.25
N ALA A 174 -2.22 -5.04 -8.69
CA ALA A 174 -1.14 -4.45 -7.89
C ALA A 174 -1.69 -3.76 -6.64
N GLY A 175 -2.73 -2.94 -6.78
CA GLY A 175 -3.43 -2.33 -5.64
C GLY A 175 -4.03 -3.37 -4.69
N LEU A 176 -4.56 -4.48 -5.23
CA LEU A 176 -5.13 -5.54 -4.42
C LEU A 176 -4.07 -6.30 -3.59
N VAL A 177 -2.91 -6.67 -4.17
CA VAL A 177 -1.86 -7.40 -3.43
C VAL A 177 -1.16 -6.54 -2.39
N PHE A 178 -1.29 -5.24 -2.45
CA PHE A 178 -0.71 -4.27 -1.53
C PHE A 178 -0.92 -4.62 -0.05
N GLY A 179 -2.06 -5.22 0.29
CA GLY A 179 -2.38 -5.63 1.67
C GLY A 179 -1.61 -6.83 2.21
N ALA A 180 -0.92 -7.59 1.37
CA ALA A 180 -0.08 -8.70 1.78
C ALA A 180 1.36 -8.23 2.04
N THR A 181 2.08 -8.90 2.96
CA THR A 181 3.52 -8.64 3.09
C THR A 181 4.25 -8.98 1.79
N GLY A 182 5.08 -8.08 1.30
CA GLY A 182 5.70 -8.15 -0.02
C GLY A 182 4.82 -7.63 -1.15
N GLY A 183 3.57 -7.27 -0.86
CA GLY A 183 2.63 -6.80 -1.87
C GLY A 183 2.90 -5.39 -2.36
N VAL A 184 3.34 -4.48 -1.49
CA VAL A 184 3.78 -3.14 -1.89
C VAL A 184 5.01 -3.25 -2.79
N MET A 185 5.98 -4.06 -2.38
CA MET A 185 7.19 -4.34 -3.15
C MET A 185 6.85 -4.93 -4.52
N GLU A 186 5.96 -5.94 -4.55
CA GLU A 186 5.55 -6.56 -5.81
C GLU A 186 4.84 -5.59 -6.73
N ALA A 187 3.93 -4.77 -6.20
CA ALA A 187 3.22 -3.74 -6.96
C ALA A 187 4.19 -2.70 -7.53
N ALA A 188 5.12 -2.19 -6.71
CA ALA A 188 6.15 -1.25 -7.13
C ALA A 188 7.06 -1.84 -8.21
N LEU A 189 7.50 -3.09 -8.06
CA LEU A 189 8.36 -3.75 -9.03
C LEU A 189 7.63 -4.02 -10.36
N ARG A 190 6.36 -4.45 -10.34
CA ARG A 190 5.57 -4.63 -11.56
C ARG A 190 5.51 -3.34 -12.39
N THR A 191 5.32 -2.21 -11.74
CA THR A 191 5.12 -0.90 -12.35
C THR A 191 6.46 -0.24 -12.72
N ALA A 192 7.38 -0.09 -11.76
CA ALA A 192 8.66 0.57 -12.00
C ALA A 192 9.54 -0.17 -13.01
N TYR A 193 9.52 -1.51 -13.00
CA TYR A 193 10.26 -2.28 -13.98
C TYR A 193 9.83 -1.95 -15.42
N GLU A 194 8.51 -1.87 -15.67
CA GLU A 194 7.99 -1.53 -16.99
C GLU A 194 8.30 -0.07 -17.38
N ILE A 195 8.20 0.87 -16.44
CA ILE A 195 8.59 2.28 -16.68
C ILE A 195 10.06 2.36 -17.11
N VAL A 196 10.92 1.59 -16.46
CA VAL A 196 12.37 1.60 -16.74
C VAL A 196 12.72 0.88 -18.03
N THR A 197 12.11 -0.28 -18.28
CA THR A 197 12.53 -1.18 -19.37
C THR A 197 11.66 -1.09 -20.62
N GLY A 198 10.42 -0.61 -20.50
CA GLY A 198 9.38 -0.69 -21.53
C GLY A 198 8.78 -2.10 -21.67
N GLU A 199 9.15 -3.02 -20.81
CA GLU A 199 8.71 -4.43 -20.85
C GLU A 199 8.18 -4.85 -19.49
N PRO A 200 7.20 -5.76 -19.40
CA PRO A 200 6.73 -6.28 -18.12
C PRO A 200 7.86 -7.04 -17.39
N VAL A 201 7.76 -7.15 -16.07
CA VAL A 201 8.72 -7.94 -15.27
C VAL A 201 8.84 -9.36 -15.81
N PRO A 202 10.06 -9.93 -15.85
CA PRO A 202 10.33 -11.24 -16.48
C PRO A 202 9.93 -12.39 -15.55
N PHE A 203 8.76 -12.32 -14.94
CA PHE A 203 8.18 -13.34 -14.08
C PHE A 203 6.85 -13.82 -14.64
N LYS A 204 6.61 -15.15 -14.58
CA LYS A 204 5.36 -15.74 -15.08
C LYS A 204 4.14 -15.07 -14.44
N ASN A 205 3.23 -14.58 -15.28
CA ASN A 205 2.00 -13.89 -14.86
C ASN A 205 2.26 -12.71 -13.90
N LEU A 206 3.37 -11.99 -14.06
CA LEU A 206 3.78 -10.88 -13.20
C LEU A 206 3.95 -11.24 -11.71
N ASN A 207 4.03 -12.50 -11.37
CA ASN A 207 4.17 -12.97 -9.98
C ASN A 207 5.63 -12.95 -9.55
N ILE A 208 6.00 -12.00 -8.70
CA ILE A 208 7.37 -11.89 -8.18
C ILE A 208 7.49 -12.76 -6.92
N THR A 209 7.64 -14.06 -7.12
CA THR A 209 7.57 -15.07 -6.06
C THR A 209 8.63 -14.88 -4.96
N SER A 210 9.77 -14.28 -5.27
CA SER A 210 10.84 -14.02 -4.29
C SER A 210 10.46 -13.02 -3.20
N VAL A 211 9.46 -12.14 -3.46
CA VAL A 211 8.96 -11.21 -2.44
C VAL A 211 7.67 -11.67 -1.79
N ARG A 212 7.04 -12.74 -2.28
CA ARG A 212 5.85 -13.37 -1.70
C ARG A 212 6.23 -14.31 -0.56
N GLY A 213 5.32 -14.56 0.37
CA GLY A 213 5.48 -15.52 1.46
C GLY A 213 5.20 -14.93 2.82
N MET A 214 5.35 -15.75 3.87
CA MET A 214 5.10 -15.38 5.27
C MET A 214 6.39 -15.39 6.11
N GLU A 215 7.56 -15.58 5.51
CA GLU A 215 8.82 -15.40 6.19
C GLU A 215 8.99 -13.94 6.62
N GLY A 216 9.54 -13.76 7.83
CA GLY A 216 9.64 -12.46 8.47
C GLY A 216 10.48 -11.45 7.70
N ILE A 217 11.56 -11.90 7.06
CA ILE A 217 12.47 -11.11 6.22
C ILE A 217 12.73 -11.89 4.94
N ARG A 218 12.61 -11.22 3.80
CA ARG A 218 12.87 -11.79 2.46
C ARG A 218 13.63 -10.79 1.61
N GLU A 219 14.46 -11.28 0.75
CA GLU A 219 15.29 -10.48 -0.15
C GLU A 219 15.11 -10.91 -1.59
N ALA A 220 15.25 -9.97 -2.51
CA ALA A 220 15.24 -10.24 -3.93
C ALA A 220 16.20 -9.34 -4.68
N VAL A 221 16.70 -9.84 -5.81
CA VAL A 221 17.54 -9.09 -6.74
C VAL A 221 16.88 -9.11 -8.11
N ILE A 222 16.55 -7.94 -8.63
CA ILE A 222 15.88 -7.76 -9.91
C ILE A 222 16.90 -7.22 -10.93
N PRO A 223 17.32 -8.03 -11.92
CA PRO A 223 18.27 -7.56 -12.91
C PRO A 223 17.59 -6.66 -13.96
N ILE A 224 18.18 -5.51 -14.24
CA ILE A 224 17.71 -4.57 -15.27
C ILE A 224 18.58 -4.74 -16.52
N LYS A 225 18.17 -5.64 -17.41
CA LYS A 225 18.94 -5.99 -18.61
C LYS A 225 18.82 -4.96 -19.74
N LYS A 226 17.63 -4.36 -19.88
CA LYS A 226 17.31 -3.35 -20.88
C LYS A 226 16.72 -2.12 -20.20
N THR A 227 16.77 -0.98 -20.85
CA THR A 227 16.16 0.26 -20.39
C THR A 227 15.65 1.08 -21.56
N THR A 228 14.64 1.88 -21.32
CA THR A 228 14.27 2.98 -22.19
C THR A 228 15.37 4.05 -22.17
N LYS A 229 15.32 5.01 -23.10
CA LYS A 229 16.31 6.09 -23.21
C LYS A 229 16.41 6.93 -21.93
N ALA A 230 15.28 7.19 -21.28
CA ALA A 230 15.20 8.00 -20.06
C ALA A 230 15.94 7.37 -18.87
N TRP A 231 16.00 6.04 -18.80
CA TRP A 231 16.57 5.28 -17.68
C TRP A 231 17.86 4.55 -18.02
N LYS A 232 18.58 5.02 -19.07
CA LYS A 232 19.81 4.37 -19.56
C LYS A 232 20.87 4.13 -18.47
N PHE A 233 20.91 4.97 -17.45
CA PHE A 233 21.86 4.84 -16.33
C PHE A 233 21.61 3.59 -15.45
N LEU A 234 20.42 2.97 -15.52
CA LEU A 234 20.09 1.73 -14.82
C LEU A 234 20.40 0.47 -15.63
N LYS A 235 20.84 0.58 -16.88
CA LYS A 235 21.15 -0.59 -17.72
C LYS A 235 22.27 -1.43 -17.11
N GLY A 236 22.02 -2.70 -16.89
CA GLY A 236 22.94 -3.63 -16.24
C GLY A 236 22.92 -3.59 -14.71
N ALA A 237 22.17 -2.68 -14.12
CA ALA A 237 22.01 -2.62 -12.66
C ALA A 237 21.26 -3.83 -12.11
N LYS A 238 21.54 -4.14 -10.85
CA LYS A 238 20.81 -5.15 -10.05
C LYS A 238 20.09 -4.41 -8.94
N LEU A 239 18.76 -4.31 -9.03
CA LEU A 239 17.95 -3.70 -7.99
C LEU A 239 17.81 -4.67 -6.84
N LYS A 240 18.46 -4.38 -5.70
CA LYS A 240 18.36 -5.15 -4.47
C LYS A 240 17.21 -4.61 -3.62
N VAL A 241 16.32 -5.49 -3.22
CA VAL A 241 15.13 -5.14 -2.44
C VAL A 241 14.96 -6.08 -1.26
N LEU A 242 14.33 -5.58 -0.20
CA LEU A 242 14.07 -6.34 1.03
C LEU A 242 12.64 -6.11 1.49
N VAL A 243 12.02 -7.15 2.00
CA VAL A 243 10.67 -7.13 2.59
C VAL A 243 10.75 -7.61 4.02
N ALA A 244 10.18 -6.86 4.96
CA ALA A 244 10.06 -7.26 6.36
C ALA A 244 8.64 -7.02 6.88
N HIS A 245 8.20 -7.85 7.82
CA HIS A 245 6.95 -7.62 8.52
C HIS A 245 7.03 -7.98 10.01
N GLY A 246 6.28 -7.24 10.82
CA GLY A 246 6.37 -7.30 12.27
C GLY A 246 7.52 -6.45 12.81
N THR A 247 7.30 -5.77 13.92
CA THR A 247 8.29 -4.82 14.49
C THR A 247 9.58 -5.47 14.93
N ALA A 248 9.56 -6.74 15.34
CA ALA A 248 10.79 -7.48 15.67
C ALA A 248 11.71 -7.64 14.44
N ASN A 249 11.13 -7.99 13.27
CA ASN A 249 11.88 -8.08 12.02
C ASN A 249 12.29 -6.70 11.51
N ALA A 250 11.43 -5.68 11.68
CA ALA A 250 11.78 -4.30 11.39
C ALA A 250 13.03 -3.87 12.18
N LYS A 251 13.10 -4.23 13.46
CA LYS A 251 14.30 -3.98 14.30
C LYS A 251 15.55 -4.59 13.68
N ILE A 252 15.50 -5.87 13.31
CA ILE A 252 16.65 -6.57 12.72
C ILE A 252 17.12 -5.86 11.43
N VAL A 253 16.17 -5.46 10.56
CA VAL A 253 16.49 -4.74 9.32
C VAL A 253 17.13 -3.38 9.62
N MET A 254 16.57 -2.63 10.56
CA MET A 254 17.08 -1.30 10.90
C MET A 254 18.45 -1.36 11.58
N ASP A 255 18.70 -2.35 12.46
CA ASP A 255 20.00 -2.56 13.06
C ASP A 255 21.06 -2.91 12.00
N LYS A 256 20.73 -3.74 11.03
CA LYS A 256 21.61 -4.04 9.88
C LYS A 256 21.87 -2.79 9.02
N LEU A 257 20.83 -1.98 8.77
CA LEU A 257 20.99 -0.72 8.04
C LEU A 257 21.91 0.23 8.79
N LYS A 258 21.76 0.33 10.11
CA LYS A 258 22.64 1.13 10.99
C LYS A 258 24.07 0.63 11.00
N ALA A 259 24.29 -0.68 10.91
CA ALA A 259 25.63 -1.28 10.78
C ALA A 259 26.24 -1.12 9.38
N GLY A 260 25.51 -0.54 8.40
CA GLY A 260 25.97 -0.38 7.02
C GLY A 260 25.85 -1.61 6.14
N GLU A 261 25.30 -2.72 6.66
CA GLU A 261 25.17 -4.01 5.95
C GLU A 261 24.19 -3.96 4.79
N LEU A 262 23.26 -2.98 4.78
CA LEU A 262 22.24 -2.81 3.74
C LEU A 262 22.49 -1.58 2.86
N SER A 263 23.70 -1.06 2.81
CA SER A 263 24.07 0.14 2.06
C SER A 263 23.92 0.02 0.55
N ASP A 264 23.87 -1.20 0.01
CA ASP A 264 23.70 -1.49 -1.41
C ASP A 264 22.26 -1.89 -1.79
N TYR A 265 21.32 -1.79 -0.80
CA TYR A 265 19.90 -1.96 -1.06
C TYR A 265 19.28 -0.67 -1.60
N HIS A 266 18.22 -0.81 -2.38
CA HIS A 266 17.59 0.31 -3.07
C HIS A 266 16.20 0.61 -2.54
N PHE A 267 15.42 -0.45 -2.23
CA PHE A 267 14.06 -0.33 -1.74
C PHE A 267 13.76 -1.38 -0.67
N ILE A 268 13.16 -0.96 0.43
CA ILE A 268 12.79 -1.81 1.56
C ILE A 268 11.31 -1.62 1.88
N GLU A 269 10.56 -2.71 1.89
CA GLU A 269 9.20 -2.73 2.42
C GLU A 269 9.22 -3.14 3.88
N ILE A 270 8.62 -2.33 4.76
CA ILE A 270 8.38 -2.70 6.15
C ILE A 270 6.90 -2.57 6.50
N MET A 271 6.28 -3.69 6.89
CA MET A 271 4.93 -3.75 7.42
C MET A 271 4.96 -3.97 8.94
N GLY A 272 4.30 -3.13 9.72
CA GLY A 272 4.30 -3.23 11.19
C GLY A 272 3.60 -4.48 11.73
N CYS A 273 2.66 -5.07 10.98
CA CYS A 273 1.91 -6.25 11.40
C CYS A 273 2.44 -7.54 10.76
N PRO A 274 2.40 -8.69 11.48
CA PRO A 274 2.74 -9.98 10.90
C PRO A 274 1.88 -10.34 9.69
N GLY A 275 2.52 -10.58 8.54
CA GLY A 275 1.83 -10.86 7.28
C GLY A 275 1.30 -9.62 6.55
N GLY A 276 1.62 -8.40 7.01
CA GLY A 276 1.07 -7.16 6.49
C GLY A 276 -0.35 -6.89 6.98
N CYS A 277 -1.19 -6.24 6.17
CA CYS A 277 -2.58 -5.94 6.52
C CYS A 277 -3.46 -7.19 6.74
N LEU A 278 -3.02 -8.34 6.23
CA LEU A 278 -3.67 -9.64 6.47
C LEU A 278 -3.70 -10.03 7.95
N GLY A 279 -2.68 -9.60 8.73
CA GLY A 279 -2.58 -9.77 10.17
C GLY A 279 -2.83 -8.48 10.95
N GLY A 280 -3.44 -7.48 10.31
CA GLY A 280 -3.70 -6.18 10.92
C GLY A 280 -4.57 -6.24 12.18
N GLY A 281 -4.33 -5.34 13.12
CA GLY A 281 -5.04 -5.29 14.41
C GLY A 281 -6.56 -5.05 14.31
N GLY A 282 -7.06 -4.64 13.14
CA GLY A 282 -8.50 -4.49 12.84
C GLY A 282 -9.16 -5.70 12.20
N GLN A 283 -8.40 -6.74 11.87
CA GLN A 283 -8.93 -7.98 11.27
C GLN A 283 -9.78 -8.79 12.26
N PRO A 284 -10.69 -9.65 11.77
CA PRO A 284 -11.41 -10.59 12.62
C PRO A 284 -10.48 -11.50 13.43
N ILE A 285 -10.88 -11.78 14.66
CA ILE A 285 -10.19 -12.68 15.59
C ILE A 285 -10.96 -14.01 15.71
N PRO A 286 -10.26 -15.14 15.97
CA PRO A 286 -8.81 -15.25 16.16
C PRO A 286 -8.02 -15.03 14.87
N THR A 287 -6.70 -14.80 15.02
CA THR A 287 -5.76 -14.77 13.91
C THR A 287 -4.62 -15.77 14.17
N SER A 288 -4.15 -16.43 13.12
CA SER A 288 -3.04 -17.38 13.18
C SER A 288 -2.21 -17.28 11.88
N PRO A 289 -1.02 -17.92 11.81
CA PRO A 289 -0.28 -18.02 10.56
C PRO A 289 -1.11 -18.63 9.41
N GLU A 290 -1.87 -19.67 9.68
CA GLU A 290 -2.72 -20.39 8.71
C GLU A 290 -3.83 -19.48 8.18
N ILE A 291 -4.47 -18.70 9.06
CA ILE A 291 -5.51 -17.73 8.68
C ILE A 291 -4.91 -16.63 7.81
N ARG A 292 -3.74 -16.10 8.16
CA ARG A 292 -3.04 -15.11 7.33
C ARG A 292 -2.68 -15.67 5.96
N MET A 293 -2.20 -16.90 5.92
CA MET A 293 -1.88 -17.59 4.65
C MET A 293 -3.15 -17.82 3.80
N ALA A 294 -4.27 -18.20 4.41
CA ALA A 294 -5.54 -18.35 3.70
C ALA A 294 -6.02 -17.01 3.10
N ARG A 295 -5.88 -15.91 3.84
CA ARG A 295 -6.17 -14.55 3.34
C ARG A 295 -5.24 -14.16 2.19
N ALA A 296 -3.94 -14.45 2.28
CA ALA A 296 -2.98 -14.21 1.20
C ALA A 296 -3.34 -14.98 -0.08
N LYS A 297 -3.66 -16.27 0.06
CA LYS A 297 -4.12 -17.09 -1.07
C LYS A 297 -5.36 -16.52 -1.75
N ALA A 298 -6.30 -15.98 -0.98
CA ALA A 298 -7.50 -15.36 -1.52
C ALA A 298 -7.16 -14.10 -2.34
N ILE A 299 -6.31 -13.21 -1.82
CA ILE A 299 -5.86 -12.01 -2.52
C ILE A 299 -5.11 -12.38 -3.82
N TYR A 300 -4.16 -13.30 -3.76
CA TYR A 300 -3.40 -13.71 -4.95
C TYR A 300 -4.25 -14.42 -6.00
N LYS A 301 -5.29 -15.15 -5.58
CA LYS A 301 -6.25 -15.75 -6.49
C LYS A 301 -7.10 -14.69 -7.19
N GLU A 302 -7.52 -13.66 -6.46
CA GLU A 302 -8.31 -12.55 -7.01
C GLU A 302 -7.45 -11.71 -7.96
N ASP A 303 -6.21 -11.35 -7.58
CA ASP A 303 -5.22 -10.68 -8.47
C ASP A 303 -5.02 -11.45 -9.78
N ALA A 304 -4.86 -12.77 -9.71
CA ALA A 304 -4.64 -13.60 -10.90
C ALA A 304 -5.82 -13.60 -11.87
N GLY A 305 -7.02 -13.29 -11.40
CA GLY A 305 -8.24 -13.21 -12.21
C GLY A 305 -8.54 -11.81 -12.76
N LEU A 306 -7.77 -10.79 -12.40
CA LEU A 306 -7.97 -9.43 -12.89
C LEU A 306 -7.26 -9.22 -14.24
N GLU A 307 -7.89 -8.44 -15.10
CA GLU A 307 -7.34 -8.05 -16.40
C GLU A 307 -6.16 -7.08 -16.24
N ILE A 308 -6.32 -6.08 -15.37
CA ILE A 308 -5.30 -5.10 -15.04
C ILE A 308 -4.59 -5.53 -13.75
N ARG A 309 -3.29 -5.81 -13.81
CA ARG A 309 -2.53 -6.38 -12.70
C ARG A 309 -1.31 -5.56 -12.30
N LYS A 310 -1.10 -4.41 -12.90
CA LYS A 310 -0.07 -3.42 -12.57
C LYS A 310 -0.75 -2.07 -12.34
N SER A 311 -0.14 -1.21 -11.53
CA SER A 311 -0.63 0.16 -11.31
C SER A 311 -0.54 0.98 -12.58
N HIS A 312 -1.50 1.86 -12.82
CA HIS A 312 -1.67 2.61 -14.06
C HIS A 312 -2.25 4.00 -13.76
#